data_0707d7f5095030befc0379c36b23c642
#
_entry.id   0707d7f5095030befc0379c36b23c642
#
_cell.length_a   1.000
_cell.length_b   1.000
_cell.length_c   1.000
_cell.angle_alpha   90.00
_cell.angle_beta   90.00
_cell.angle_gamma   90.00
#
_symmetry.space_group_name_H-M   'P 1'
#
loop_
_entity.id
_entity.type
_entity.pdbx_description
1 polymer ?
#
loop_
_entity_poly.entity_id
_entity_poly.type
_entity_poly.pdbx_seq_one_letter_code
_entity_poly.pdbx_strand_id
1 'polypeptide(L)'
;MSYTIAQASRIGGRRINQDRVAWVATDDAVLMVVADGMGGHLQGEVAAQIAIDTVSERFRGEAKTRLADPARFLRTSLQQAHETIVRYAADCRIPLHAAPRTTCIACVVQDGQAIWAHAGDSRLYLIHGQGPGQARGTQTRDHSVVQRMIDEGSLSHAEAATHPLRNRVLSCLGGEAAPHIEVSPAVPLADGDMLALCTDGAWSPLGDTLVTQLGSAPLPTIVPNLLATAERMAGPGADNLTLIALRWETPDPDPVARKAASAAQAPAGSVSDDDIAGAIAELRRSVPYISSGASS
;
A
#
# COMPACT_ATOMS: atom_id res chain seq x y z
N MET A 1 -13.12 0.64 -12.26
CA MET A 1 -11.75 0.10 -12.16
C MET A 1 -11.81 -1.33 -11.65
N SER A 2 -10.85 -2.20 -12.07
CA SER A 2 -10.72 -3.55 -11.52
C SER A 2 -9.34 -3.68 -10.86
N TYR A 3 -9.31 -4.15 -9.61
CA TYR A 3 -8.10 -4.36 -8.84
C TYR A 3 -8.38 -5.27 -7.64
N THR A 4 -7.34 -5.92 -7.15
CA THR A 4 -7.35 -6.59 -5.85
C THR A 4 -6.41 -5.83 -4.91
N ILE A 5 -6.81 -5.61 -3.65
CA ILE A 5 -6.01 -4.92 -2.64
C ILE A 5 -5.99 -5.73 -1.34
N ALA A 6 -4.84 -5.74 -0.67
CA ALA A 6 -4.71 -6.32 0.67
C ALA A 6 -3.69 -5.53 1.48
N GLN A 7 -3.91 -5.46 2.79
CA GLN A 7 -3.00 -4.82 3.74
C GLN A 7 -2.83 -5.67 4.99
N ALA A 8 -1.67 -5.53 5.63
CA ALA A 8 -1.41 -6.07 6.94
C ALA A 8 -0.42 -5.17 7.70
N SER A 9 -0.52 -5.18 9.02
CA SER A 9 0.40 -4.48 9.93
C SER A 9 0.65 -5.37 11.15
N ARG A 10 1.90 -5.40 11.63
CA ARG A 10 2.34 -6.20 12.77
C ARG A 10 3.21 -5.35 13.69
N ILE A 11 3.08 -5.59 14.98
CA ILE A 11 3.82 -4.85 16.00
C ILE A 11 5.32 -5.23 16.05
N GLY A 12 5.67 -6.44 15.57
CA GLY A 12 7.05 -6.95 15.69
C GLY A 12 7.47 -7.13 17.16
N GLY A 13 8.73 -6.82 17.43
CA GLY A 13 9.31 -6.84 18.79
C GLY A 13 9.10 -5.55 19.60
N ARG A 14 8.36 -4.58 19.08
CA ARG A 14 8.11 -3.30 19.73
C ARG A 14 6.98 -3.38 20.75
N ARG A 15 6.86 -2.41 21.65
CA ARG A 15 5.76 -2.29 22.63
C ARG A 15 4.51 -1.63 22.04
N ILE A 16 4.69 -0.76 21.04
CA ILE A 16 3.64 0.02 20.40
C ILE A 16 3.83 -0.13 18.90
N ASN A 17 2.75 -0.26 18.17
CA ASN A 17 2.77 -0.15 16.73
C ASN A 17 2.59 1.32 16.35
N GLN A 18 3.65 1.94 15.83
CA GLN A 18 3.67 3.33 15.39
C GLN A 18 3.36 3.48 13.89
N ASP A 19 3.37 2.37 13.17
CA ASP A 19 2.94 2.35 11.77
C ASP A 19 1.43 2.57 11.62
N ARG A 20 1.04 3.24 10.54
CA ARG A 20 -0.35 3.34 10.10
C ARG A 20 -0.47 3.08 8.62
N VAL A 21 -1.60 2.50 8.24
CA VAL A 21 -1.93 2.21 6.84
C VAL A 21 -3.41 2.43 6.61
N ALA A 22 -3.74 2.98 5.45
CA ALA A 22 -5.13 3.10 4.99
C ALA A 22 -5.20 3.05 3.47
N TRP A 23 -6.38 2.73 2.98
CA TRP A 23 -6.77 2.95 1.60
C TRP A 23 -8.21 3.47 1.53
N VAL A 24 -8.48 4.24 0.50
CA VAL A 24 -9.79 4.80 0.22
C VAL A 24 -10.05 4.68 -1.27
N ALA A 25 -11.24 4.22 -1.65
CA ALA A 25 -11.63 4.11 -3.05
C ALA A 25 -12.89 4.92 -3.35
N THR A 26 -12.96 5.40 -4.57
CA THR A 26 -14.15 5.87 -5.25
C THR A 26 -14.43 4.93 -6.44
N ASP A 27 -15.40 5.26 -7.28
CA ASP A 27 -15.69 4.47 -8.48
C ASP A 27 -14.51 4.43 -9.47
N ASP A 28 -13.72 5.51 -9.56
CA ASP A 28 -12.69 5.70 -10.58
C ASP A 28 -11.28 5.97 -10.03
N ALA A 29 -11.09 6.02 -8.72
CA ALA A 29 -9.79 6.25 -8.10
C ALA A 29 -9.59 5.45 -6.81
N VAL A 30 -8.35 5.05 -6.54
CA VAL A 30 -7.92 4.44 -5.27
C VAL A 30 -6.73 5.21 -4.73
N LEU A 31 -6.79 5.55 -3.45
CA LEU A 31 -5.69 6.05 -2.66
C LEU A 31 -5.18 4.95 -1.74
N MET A 32 -3.87 4.75 -1.67
CA MET A 32 -3.16 3.97 -0.64
C MET A 32 -2.21 4.88 0.10
N VAL A 33 -2.11 4.74 1.42
CA VAL A 33 -1.20 5.54 2.26
C VAL A 33 -0.58 4.65 3.33
N VAL A 34 0.74 4.80 3.54
CA VAL A 34 1.49 4.19 4.64
C VAL A 34 2.31 5.27 5.33
N ALA A 35 2.37 5.20 6.65
CA ALA A 35 3.11 6.13 7.49
C ALA A 35 3.81 5.35 8.61
N ASP A 36 5.11 5.57 8.78
CA ASP A 36 5.95 5.03 9.86
C ASP A 36 6.20 6.13 10.88
N GLY A 37 5.61 5.98 12.04
CA GLY A 37 5.69 6.94 13.12
C GLY A 37 7.00 6.84 13.88
N MET A 38 7.76 7.90 13.93
CA MET A 38 9.05 7.97 14.62
C MET A 38 9.05 9.05 15.71
N GLY A 39 9.61 8.71 16.86
CA GLY A 39 9.77 9.64 17.98
C GLY A 39 10.31 8.92 19.21
N GLY A 40 11.38 9.43 19.78
CA GLY A 40 12.18 8.76 20.81
C GLY A 40 11.46 8.49 22.13
N HIS A 41 10.31 9.11 22.43
CA HIS A 41 9.63 8.91 23.69
C HIS A 41 8.11 8.99 23.66
N LEU A 42 7.44 9.64 22.74
CA LEU A 42 5.96 9.73 22.73
C LEU A 42 5.44 10.11 21.35
N GLN A 43 4.44 9.33 20.85
CA GLN A 43 3.48 9.77 19.85
C GLN A 43 3.90 9.70 18.37
N GLY A 44 4.87 8.86 18.00
CA GLY A 44 5.08 8.54 16.57
C GLY A 44 3.79 8.02 15.94
N GLU A 45 3.04 7.19 16.66
CA GLU A 45 1.72 6.69 16.26
C GLU A 45 0.69 7.80 16.04
N VAL A 46 0.79 8.92 16.79
CA VAL A 46 -0.09 10.08 16.59
C VAL A 46 0.27 10.82 15.31
N ALA A 47 1.57 11.04 15.04
CA ALA A 47 2.01 11.65 13.79
C ALA A 47 1.60 10.83 12.58
N ALA A 48 1.82 9.50 12.63
CA ALA A 48 1.39 8.59 11.57
C ALA A 48 -0.13 8.61 11.38
N GLN A 49 -0.91 8.64 12.47
CA GLN A 49 -2.37 8.72 12.39
C GLN A 49 -2.83 10.05 11.77
N ILE A 50 -2.28 11.19 12.19
CA ILE A 50 -2.59 12.50 11.61
C ILE A 50 -2.29 12.50 10.11
N ALA A 51 -1.16 11.92 9.69
CA ALA A 51 -0.80 11.85 8.28
C ALA A 51 -1.83 11.04 7.47
N ILE A 52 -2.18 9.85 7.94
CA ILE A 52 -3.17 8.97 7.30
C ILE A 52 -4.54 9.67 7.23
N ASP A 53 -5.02 10.23 8.33
CA ASP A 53 -6.33 10.88 8.40
C ASP A 53 -6.37 12.09 7.47
N THR A 54 -5.37 12.97 7.52
CA THR A 54 -5.30 14.16 6.67
C THR A 54 -5.37 13.80 5.18
N VAL A 55 -4.55 12.84 4.74
CA VAL A 55 -4.51 12.45 3.32
C VAL A 55 -5.82 11.76 2.91
N SER A 56 -6.35 10.88 3.77
CA SER A 56 -7.59 10.12 3.49
C SER A 56 -8.84 11.01 3.47
N GLU A 57 -8.96 11.93 4.41
CA GLU A 57 -10.11 12.87 4.48
C GLU A 57 -10.11 13.83 3.30
N ARG A 58 -8.94 14.36 2.93
CA ARG A 58 -8.82 15.18 1.74
C ARG A 58 -9.20 14.43 0.48
N PHE A 59 -8.78 13.15 0.35
CA PHE A 59 -9.16 12.33 -0.80
C PHE A 59 -10.68 12.17 -0.86
N ARG A 60 -11.35 11.84 0.24
CA ARG A 60 -12.82 11.74 0.29
C ARG A 60 -13.53 13.05 -0.08
N GLY A 61 -12.94 14.19 0.29
CA GLY A 61 -13.48 15.52 -0.01
C GLY A 61 -13.29 15.97 -1.46
N GLU A 62 -12.11 15.69 -2.04
CA GLU A 62 -11.73 16.18 -3.36
C GLU A 62 -12.05 15.18 -4.50
N ALA A 63 -11.89 13.87 -4.25
CA ALA A 63 -12.15 12.83 -5.24
C ALA A 63 -13.61 12.37 -5.19
N LYS A 64 -14.51 13.11 -5.84
CA LYS A 64 -15.93 12.68 -5.96
C LYS A 64 -16.03 11.33 -6.67
N THR A 65 -15.42 11.21 -7.85
CA THR A 65 -15.16 9.96 -8.57
C THR A 65 -13.66 9.80 -8.82
N ARG A 66 -12.97 10.87 -9.17
CA ARG A 66 -11.51 10.93 -9.40
C ARG A 66 -10.96 12.32 -9.07
N LEU A 67 -9.66 12.43 -8.91
CA LEU A 67 -8.95 13.68 -8.71
C LEU A 67 -8.71 14.40 -10.06
N ALA A 68 -8.84 15.74 -10.07
CA ALA A 68 -8.50 16.53 -11.24
C ALA A 68 -6.97 16.58 -11.49
N ASP A 69 -6.17 16.63 -10.41
CA ASP A 69 -4.71 16.66 -10.45
C ASP A 69 -4.15 15.84 -9.27
N PRO A 70 -3.91 14.53 -9.48
CA PRO A 70 -3.39 13.66 -8.42
C PRO A 70 -2.01 14.06 -7.90
N ALA A 71 -1.12 14.58 -8.77
CA ALA A 71 0.22 15.00 -8.36
C ALA A 71 0.17 16.19 -7.39
N ARG A 72 -0.63 17.21 -7.73
CA ARG A 72 -0.88 18.35 -6.85
C ARG A 72 -1.56 17.93 -5.57
N PHE A 73 -2.59 17.08 -5.66
CA PHE A 73 -3.30 16.53 -4.49
C PHE A 73 -2.33 15.88 -3.52
N LEU A 74 -1.50 14.94 -3.98
CA LEU A 74 -0.54 14.23 -3.15
C LEU A 74 0.45 15.17 -2.48
N ARG A 75 1.07 16.08 -3.24
CA ARG A 75 2.01 17.07 -2.71
C ARG A 75 1.37 17.92 -1.61
N THR A 76 0.21 18.50 -1.89
CA THR A 76 -0.46 19.40 -0.94
C THR A 76 -1.02 18.65 0.27
N SER A 77 -1.39 17.38 0.13
CA SER A 77 -1.87 16.55 1.23
C SER A 77 -0.76 16.20 2.21
N LEU A 78 0.42 15.82 1.72
CA LEU A 78 1.57 15.55 2.57
C LEU A 78 2.06 16.84 3.26
N GLN A 79 2.04 17.97 2.56
CA GLN A 79 2.37 19.27 3.16
C GLN A 79 1.38 19.65 4.27
N GLN A 80 0.08 19.49 4.04
CA GLN A 80 -0.94 19.74 5.06
C GLN A 80 -0.81 18.80 6.25
N ALA A 81 -0.49 17.52 6.02
CA ALA A 81 -0.24 16.58 7.10
C ALA A 81 0.94 17.02 7.96
N HIS A 82 2.05 17.48 7.34
CA HIS A 82 3.18 18.05 8.07
C HIS A 82 2.74 19.24 8.95
N GLU A 83 2.04 20.21 8.38
CA GLU A 83 1.56 21.41 9.10
C GLU A 83 0.62 21.03 10.26
N THR A 84 -0.22 20.00 10.06
CA THR A 84 -1.14 19.53 11.10
C THR A 84 -0.39 18.86 12.26
N ILE A 85 0.66 18.07 11.98
CA ILE A 85 1.52 17.47 13.01
C ILE A 85 2.26 18.55 13.80
N VAL A 86 2.82 19.56 13.11
CA VAL A 86 3.51 20.69 13.75
C VAL A 86 2.55 21.47 14.66
N ARG A 87 1.34 21.73 14.20
CA ARG A 87 0.30 22.40 14.99
C ARG A 87 -0.08 21.58 16.22
N TYR A 88 -0.30 20.28 16.06
CA TYR A 88 -0.56 19.37 17.17
C TYR A 88 0.53 19.44 18.25
N ALA A 89 1.80 19.41 17.86
CA ALA A 89 2.91 19.55 18.79
C ALA A 89 2.88 20.89 19.54
N ALA A 90 2.58 22.01 18.86
CA ALA A 90 2.45 23.34 19.46
C ALA A 90 1.28 23.40 20.45
N ASP A 91 0.11 22.89 20.08
CA ASP A 91 -1.11 22.86 20.92
C ASP A 91 -0.89 22.03 22.19
N CYS A 92 -0.15 20.93 22.08
CA CYS A 92 0.25 20.06 23.18
C CYS A 92 1.48 20.62 23.95
N ARG A 93 2.04 21.75 23.56
CA ARG A 93 3.26 22.36 24.14
C ARG A 93 4.46 21.42 24.14
N ILE A 94 4.56 20.56 23.11
CA ILE A 94 5.69 19.67 22.92
C ILE A 94 6.81 20.47 22.24
N PRO A 95 8.04 20.48 22.82
CA PRO A 95 9.17 21.14 22.17
C PRO A 95 9.45 20.56 20.80
N LEU A 96 9.82 21.38 19.82
CA LEU A 96 10.02 20.95 18.43
C LEU A 96 11.04 19.80 18.26
N HIS A 97 12.10 19.79 19.07
CA HIS A 97 13.09 18.71 19.04
C HIS A 97 12.53 17.34 19.51
N ALA A 98 11.45 17.35 20.31
CA ALA A 98 10.73 16.18 20.78
C ALA A 98 9.40 15.96 20.05
N ALA A 99 9.09 16.81 19.06
CA ALA A 99 7.84 16.74 18.32
C ALA A 99 7.70 15.38 17.61
N PRO A 100 6.48 14.83 17.56
CA PRO A 100 6.21 13.59 16.83
C PRO A 100 6.47 13.79 15.35
N ARG A 101 6.97 12.74 14.70
CA ARG A 101 7.32 12.71 13.27
C ARG A 101 6.85 11.42 12.65
N THR A 102 6.71 11.43 11.35
CA THR A 102 6.39 10.22 10.60
C THR A 102 6.95 10.30 9.18
N THR A 103 7.36 9.17 8.63
CA THR A 103 7.46 9.05 7.18
C THR A 103 6.05 9.07 6.62
N CYS A 104 5.90 9.30 5.34
CA CYS A 104 4.63 9.10 4.66
C CYS A 104 4.88 8.80 3.19
N ILE A 105 4.21 7.77 2.69
CA ILE A 105 4.11 7.48 1.27
C ILE A 105 2.64 7.28 0.91
N ALA A 106 2.20 7.99 -0.13
CA ALA A 106 0.84 7.92 -0.64
C ALA A 106 0.84 7.69 -2.15
N CYS A 107 -0.04 6.84 -2.63
CA CYS A 107 -0.20 6.51 -4.05
C CYS A 107 -1.67 6.62 -4.45
N VAL A 108 -1.91 7.30 -5.57
CA VAL A 108 -3.21 7.35 -6.23
C VAL A 108 -3.15 6.55 -7.52
N VAL A 109 -4.13 5.66 -7.70
CA VAL A 109 -4.36 4.93 -8.94
C VAL A 109 -5.68 5.41 -9.54
N GLN A 110 -5.63 5.97 -10.73
CA GLN A 110 -6.79 6.36 -11.52
C GLN A 110 -6.46 6.36 -13.01
N ASP A 111 -7.45 6.21 -13.88
CA ASP A 111 -7.30 6.24 -15.34
C ASP A 111 -6.21 5.26 -15.87
N GLY A 112 -6.02 4.11 -15.19
CA GLY A 112 -4.97 3.14 -15.55
C GLY A 112 -3.54 3.62 -15.28
N GLN A 113 -3.37 4.62 -14.42
CA GLN A 113 -2.07 5.18 -14.07
C GLN A 113 -1.89 5.23 -12.55
N ALA A 114 -0.65 5.10 -12.08
CA ALA A 114 -0.24 5.34 -10.71
C ALA A 114 0.58 6.61 -10.61
N ILE A 115 0.33 7.40 -9.58
CA ILE A 115 1.13 8.55 -9.16
C ILE A 115 1.33 8.45 -7.67
N TRP A 116 2.53 8.69 -7.17
CA TRP A 116 2.82 8.65 -5.75
C TRP A 116 3.63 9.85 -5.30
N ALA A 117 3.55 10.14 -4.00
CA ALA A 117 4.42 11.09 -3.33
C ALA A 117 4.90 10.52 -2.00
N HIS A 118 6.14 10.86 -1.62
CA HIS A 118 6.68 10.41 -0.35
C HIS A 118 7.59 11.44 0.32
N ALA A 119 7.74 11.28 1.63
CA ALA A 119 8.74 11.90 2.48
C ALA A 119 9.20 10.85 3.49
N GLY A 120 10.46 10.44 3.43
CA GLY A 120 11.04 9.40 4.28
C GLY A 120 11.61 8.23 3.52
N ASP A 121 11.70 7.10 4.19
CA ASP A 121 12.27 5.84 3.73
C ASP A 121 11.24 4.69 3.70
N SER A 122 9.97 4.97 3.97
CA SER A 122 8.88 4.08 3.53
C SER A 122 8.86 4.03 2.02
N ARG A 123 8.73 2.84 1.45
CA ARG A 123 8.93 2.60 0.01
C ARG A 123 7.64 2.23 -0.71
N LEU A 124 7.57 2.65 -1.97
CA LEU A 124 6.67 2.08 -2.97
C LEU A 124 7.49 1.24 -3.94
N TYR A 125 6.99 0.06 -4.25
CA TYR A 125 7.46 -0.81 -5.32
C TYR A 125 6.39 -0.89 -6.40
N LEU A 126 6.78 -0.63 -7.65
CA LEU A 126 5.98 -0.96 -8.83
C LEU A 126 6.59 -2.22 -9.44
N ILE A 127 5.82 -3.29 -9.50
CA ILE A 127 6.27 -4.62 -9.87
C ILE A 127 5.55 -5.03 -11.14
N HIS A 128 6.32 -5.25 -12.21
CA HIS A 128 5.85 -5.74 -13.49
C HIS A 128 6.14 -7.23 -13.63
N GLY A 129 5.30 -7.94 -14.36
CA GLY A 129 5.49 -9.34 -14.72
C GLY A 129 4.62 -10.30 -13.92
N GLN A 130 4.19 -11.33 -14.63
CA GLN A 130 3.23 -12.33 -14.16
C GLN A 130 3.93 -13.68 -13.99
N GLY A 131 4.70 -13.87 -12.91
CA GLY A 131 5.22 -15.19 -12.64
C GLY A 131 6.48 -15.20 -11.77
N PRO A 132 6.77 -16.35 -11.15
CA PRO A 132 7.97 -16.51 -10.33
C PRO A 132 9.25 -16.27 -11.15
N GLY A 133 10.11 -15.38 -10.66
CA GLY A 133 11.40 -15.09 -11.28
C GLY A 133 11.37 -14.13 -12.49
N GLN A 134 10.20 -13.66 -12.92
CA GLN A 134 10.07 -12.65 -13.99
C GLN A 134 9.72 -11.25 -13.48
N ALA A 135 9.40 -11.12 -12.20
CA ALA A 135 9.06 -9.84 -11.59
C ALA A 135 10.25 -8.87 -11.66
N ARG A 136 10.01 -7.72 -12.28
CA ARG A 136 10.94 -6.59 -12.30
C ARG A 136 10.28 -5.47 -11.52
N GLY A 137 10.99 -4.90 -10.55
CA GLY A 137 10.47 -3.82 -9.73
C GLY A 137 11.30 -2.55 -9.87
N THR A 138 10.64 -1.43 -9.87
CA THR A 138 11.22 -0.14 -9.55
C THR A 138 10.72 0.28 -8.17
N GLN A 139 11.54 1.01 -7.42
CA GLN A 139 11.19 1.48 -6.08
C GLN A 139 11.46 2.96 -5.94
N THR A 140 10.80 3.57 -4.96
CA THR A 140 11.12 4.94 -4.52
C THR A 140 12.54 4.99 -3.94
N ARG A 141 13.12 6.18 -3.98
CA ARG A 141 14.44 6.45 -3.43
C ARG A 141 14.30 7.02 -2.02
N ASP A 142 14.95 6.40 -1.06
CA ASP A 142 14.82 6.79 0.35
C ASP A 142 15.36 8.20 0.62
N HIS A 143 14.68 8.96 1.43
CA HIS A 143 15.22 10.19 1.99
C HIS A 143 16.02 9.88 3.26
N SER A 144 17.10 9.12 3.13
CA SER A 144 17.94 8.65 4.24
C SER A 144 19.41 9.05 4.08
N VAL A 145 20.17 9.02 5.19
CA VAL A 145 21.61 9.31 5.18
C VAL A 145 22.35 8.32 4.31
N VAL A 146 22.04 7.03 4.43
CA VAL A 146 22.73 5.99 3.66
C VAL A 146 22.43 6.08 2.17
N GLN A 147 21.20 6.43 1.79
CA GLN A 147 20.86 6.65 0.39
C GLN A 147 21.66 7.82 -0.19
N ARG A 148 21.80 8.93 0.53
CA ARG A 148 22.62 10.06 0.09
C ARG A 148 24.09 9.65 -0.07
N MET A 149 24.64 8.85 0.85
CA MET A 149 26.02 8.34 0.74
C MET A 149 26.21 7.42 -0.48
N ILE A 150 25.20 6.61 -0.82
CA ILE A 150 25.21 5.79 -2.05
C ILE A 150 25.24 6.70 -3.28
N ASP A 151 24.44 7.74 -3.29
CA ASP A 151 24.32 8.69 -4.40
C ASP A 151 25.61 9.47 -4.64
N GLU A 152 26.32 9.81 -3.56
CA GLU A 152 27.62 10.46 -3.58
C GLU A 152 28.76 9.48 -3.94
N GLY A 153 28.46 8.17 -4.08
CA GLY A 153 29.45 7.13 -4.38
C GLY A 153 30.36 6.79 -3.21
N SER A 154 30.04 7.25 -1.99
CA SER A 154 30.84 7.01 -0.77
C SER A 154 30.45 5.72 -0.04
N LEU A 155 29.34 5.07 -0.44
CA LEU A 155 28.83 3.83 0.14
C LEU A 155 28.20 2.96 -0.94
N SER A 156 28.47 1.66 -0.91
CA SER A 156 27.77 0.69 -1.76
C SER A 156 26.41 0.28 -1.15
N HIS A 157 25.50 -0.25 -1.97
CA HIS A 157 24.22 -0.80 -1.49
C HIS A 157 24.41 -1.93 -0.46
N ALA A 158 25.45 -2.77 -0.63
CA ALA A 158 25.73 -3.85 0.30
C ALA A 158 26.18 -3.34 1.68
N GLU A 159 27.02 -2.32 1.71
CA GLU A 159 27.49 -1.69 2.96
C GLU A 159 26.37 -0.91 3.66
N ALA A 160 25.45 -0.31 2.91
CA ALA A 160 24.32 0.44 3.44
C ALA A 160 23.41 -0.43 4.33
N ALA A 161 23.23 -1.70 3.98
CA ALA A 161 22.37 -2.62 4.72
C ALA A 161 22.79 -2.83 6.19
N THR A 162 24.08 -2.70 6.50
CA THR A 162 24.64 -2.88 7.84
C THR A 162 25.17 -1.59 8.46
N HIS A 163 25.03 -0.46 7.75
CA HIS A 163 25.62 0.81 8.19
C HIS A 163 24.95 1.33 9.48
N PRO A 164 25.73 1.89 10.46
CA PRO A 164 25.17 2.40 11.71
C PRO A 164 24.08 3.47 11.55
N LEU A 165 24.13 4.24 10.45
CA LEU A 165 23.16 5.30 10.14
C LEU A 165 22.04 4.85 9.19
N ARG A 166 21.85 3.54 8.95
CA ARG A 166 20.87 3.03 7.98
C ARG A 166 19.43 3.48 8.25
N ASN A 167 19.06 3.64 9.53
CA ASN A 167 17.72 4.08 9.95
C ASN A 167 17.64 5.61 10.15
N ARG A 168 18.63 6.38 9.67
CA ARG A 168 18.61 7.84 9.83
C ARG A 168 17.93 8.51 8.64
N VAL A 169 16.68 8.89 8.85
CA VAL A 169 15.85 9.62 7.88
C VAL A 169 16.27 11.09 7.81
N LEU A 170 16.33 11.63 6.60
CA LEU A 170 16.68 13.04 6.31
C LEU A 170 15.45 13.92 6.09
N SER A 171 14.33 13.33 5.69
CA SER A 171 13.07 14.04 5.45
C SER A 171 11.91 13.24 6.00
N CYS A 172 11.04 13.91 6.76
CA CYS A 172 9.82 13.32 7.33
C CYS A 172 8.79 14.42 7.57
N LEU A 173 7.55 14.04 7.81
CA LEU A 173 6.49 14.93 8.23
C LEU A 173 6.60 15.19 9.74
N GLY A 174 6.23 16.41 10.19
CA GLY A 174 6.47 16.87 11.55
C GLY A 174 7.90 17.39 11.74
N GLY A 175 8.20 17.93 12.93
CA GLY A 175 9.50 18.53 13.22
C GLY A 175 9.67 19.96 12.67
N GLU A 176 10.89 20.48 12.75
CA GLU A 176 11.17 21.92 12.47
C GLU A 176 11.33 22.21 10.98
N ALA A 177 11.93 21.29 10.24
CA ALA A 177 12.25 21.50 8.84
C ALA A 177 11.08 21.14 7.94
N ALA A 178 10.83 21.96 6.91
CA ALA A 178 9.89 21.61 5.86
C ALA A 178 10.32 20.27 5.19
N PRO A 179 9.38 19.34 4.98
CA PRO A 179 9.71 18.07 4.36
C PRO A 179 10.08 18.23 2.89
N HIS A 180 11.09 17.48 2.45
CA HIS A 180 11.28 17.23 1.04
C HIS A 180 10.22 16.21 0.59
N ILE A 181 9.27 16.65 -0.24
CA ILE A 181 8.22 15.79 -0.79
C ILE A 181 8.53 15.53 -2.25
N GLU A 182 8.92 14.30 -2.55
CA GLU A 182 9.12 13.83 -3.92
C GLU A 182 7.79 13.33 -4.49
N VAL A 183 7.48 13.74 -5.73
CA VAL A 183 6.27 13.32 -6.45
C VAL A 183 6.69 12.69 -7.76
N SER A 184 6.21 11.49 -8.02
CA SER A 184 6.49 10.78 -9.28
C SER A 184 5.78 11.41 -10.48
N PRO A 185 6.26 11.18 -11.70
CA PRO A 185 5.41 11.30 -12.89
C PRO A 185 4.26 10.28 -12.82
N ALA A 186 3.26 10.46 -13.68
CA ALA A 186 2.23 9.45 -13.89
C ALA A 186 2.84 8.24 -14.63
N VAL A 187 2.64 7.04 -14.06
CA VAL A 187 3.16 5.78 -14.60
C VAL A 187 1.99 4.91 -15.05
N PRO A 188 1.90 4.52 -16.31
CA PRO A 188 0.85 3.64 -16.78
C PRO A 188 0.99 2.25 -16.18
N LEU A 189 -0.15 1.63 -15.84
CA LEU A 189 -0.23 0.27 -15.32
C LEU A 189 -0.70 -0.69 -16.40
N ALA A 190 0.04 -1.78 -16.55
CA ALA A 190 -0.37 -2.93 -17.36
C ALA A 190 -1.17 -3.93 -16.54
N ASP A 191 -1.91 -4.81 -17.21
CA ASP A 191 -2.66 -5.88 -16.55
C ASP A 191 -1.73 -6.77 -15.73
N GLY A 192 -2.09 -7.00 -14.47
CA GLY A 192 -1.32 -7.77 -13.51
C GLY A 192 -0.19 -7.03 -12.82
N ASP A 193 0.07 -5.76 -13.14
CA ASP A 193 1.03 -4.95 -12.40
C ASP A 193 0.62 -4.81 -10.94
N MET A 194 1.63 -4.78 -10.07
CA MET A 194 1.41 -4.65 -8.63
C MET A 194 2.10 -3.42 -8.08
N LEU A 195 1.41 -2.73 -7.19
CA LEU A 195 1.93 -1.65 -6.37
C LEU A 195 2.00 -2.13 -4.92
N ALA A 196 3.14 -1.96 -4.26
CA ALA A 196 3.30 -2.30 -2.85
C ALA A 196 3.90 -1.11 -2.09
N LEU A 197 3.23 -0.66 -1.03
CA LEU A 197 3.73 0.36 -0.12
C LEU A 197 4.06 -0.30 1.21
N CYS A 198 5.23 -0.02 1.78
CA CYS A 198 5.65 -0.63 3.03
C CYS A 198 6.62 0.24 3.84
N THR A 199 6.64 0.00 5.15
CA THR A 199 7.60 0.58 6.09
C THR A 199 8.92 -0.20 6.08
N ASP A 200 9.96 0.37 6.68
CA ASP A 200 11.31 -0.19 6.71
C ASP A 200 11.39 -1.53 7.43
N GLY A 201 10.57 -1.75 8.46
CA GLY A 201 10.47 -3.04 9.14
C GLY A 201 9.98 -4.17 8.24
N ALA A 202 9.28 -3.86 7.14
CA ALA A 202 8.89 -4.85 6.14
C ALA A 202 9.92 -4.99 5.01
N TRP A 203 10.33 -3.89 4.35
CA TRP A 203 11.20 -3.99 3.18
C TRP A 203 12.65 -4.33 3.54
N SER A 204 13.15 -3.89 4.69
CA SER A 204 14.55 -4.10 5.07
C SER A 204 14.91 -5.58 5.27
N PRO A 205 14.15 -6.39 6.03
CA PRO A 205 14.45 -7.81 6.13
C PRO A 205 14.08 -8.61 4.87
N LEU A 206 13.04 -8.21 4.11
CA LEU A 206 12.63 -8.97 2.92
C LEU A 206 13.55 -8.76 1.73
N GLY A 207 14.10 -7.55 1.55
CA GLY A 207 14.89 -7.23 0.37
C GLY A 207 14.17 -7.62 -0.92
N ASP A 208 14.87 -8.30 -1.84
CA ASP A 208 14.33 -8.75 -3.13
C ASP A 208 13.19 -9.79 -2.99
N THR A 209 13.05 -10.42 -1.81
CA THR A 209 11.97 -11.40 -1.56
C THR A 209 10.61 -10.74 -1.71
N LEU A 210 10.46 -9.47 -1.33
CA LEU A 210 9.20 -8.75 -1.49
C LEU A 210 8.78 -8.71 -2.96
N VAL A 211 9.67 -8.28 -3.86
CA VAL A 211 9.40 -8.15 -5.29
C VAL A 211 9.14 -9.53 -5.93
N THR A 212 9.96 -10.54 -5.57
CA THR A 212 9.89 -11.86 -6.21
C THR A 212 8.69 -12.70 -5.73
N GLN A 213 8.23 -12.49 -4.51
CA GLN A 213 7.18 -13.32 -3.90
C GLN A 213 5.79 -12.69 -3.89
N LEU A 214 5.66 -11.37 -4.03
CA LEU A 214 4.35 -10.71 -3.92
C LEU A 214 3.33 -11.26 -4.93
N GLY A 215 3.77 -11.66 -6.11
CA GLY A 215 2.94 -12.26 -7.16
C GLY A 215 2.72 -13.77 -7.06
N SER A 216 3.30 -14.45 -6.06
CA SER A 216 3.28 -15.92 -5.95
C SER A 216 1.96 -16.52 -5.49
N ALA A 217 1.08 -15.70 -4.88
CA ALA A 217 -0.24 -16.10 -4.40
C ALA A 217 -1.21 -14.91 -4.42
N PRO A 218 -2.52 -15.09 -4.19
CA PRO A 218 -3.46 -13.99 -4.02
C PRO A 218 -3.04 -13.03 -2.90
N LEU A 219 -3.17 -11.71 -3.12
CA LEU A 219 -2.73 -10.68 -2.18
C LEU A 219 -3.24 -10.88 -0.73
N PRO A 220 -4.51 -11.26 -0.49
CA PRO A 220 -4.98 -11.50 0.88
C PRO A 220 -4.23 -12.61 1.62
N THR A 221 -3.60 -13.53 0.89
CA THR A 221 -2.78 -14.60 1.46
C THR A 221 -1.31 -14.21 1.56
N ILE A 222 -0.75 -13.64 0.49
CA ILE A 222 0.70 -13.39 0.43
C ILE A 222 1.14 -12.20 1.30
N VAL A 223 0.33 -11.14 1.40
CA VAL A 223 0.67 -9.94 2.16
C VAL A 223 0.92 -10.26 3.66
N PRO A 224 0.01 -10.92 4.40
CA PRO A 224 0.28 -11.29 5.79
C PRO A 224 1.42 -12.30 5.93
N ASN A 225 1.62 -13.21 4.96
CA ASN A 225 2.71 -14.20 4.98
C ASN A 225 4.08 -13.54 4.79
N LEU A 226 4.18 -12.54 3.93
CA LEU A 226 5.41 -11.76 3.75
C LEU A 226 5.78 -11.02 5.05
N LEU A 227 4.82 -10.37 5.72
CA LEU A 227 5.10 -9.72 7.01
C LEU A 227 5.50 -10.73 8.09
N ALA A 228 4.86 -11.88 8.16
CA ALA A 228 5.27 -12.94 9.09
C ALA A 228 6.69 -13.47 8.77
N THR A 229 7.09 -13.46 7.51
CA THR A 229 8.43 -13.83 7.09
C THR A 229 9.43 -12.73 7.46
N ALA A 230 9.12 -11.47 7.20
CA ALA A 230 9.94 -10.32 7.60
C ALA A 230 10.20 -10.31 9.11
N GLU A 231 9.16 -10.51 9.91
CA GLU A 231 9.26 -10.55 11.37
C GLU A 231 10.17 -11.70 11.86
N ARG A 232 10.04 -12.90 11.27
CA ARG A 232 10.95 -14.03 11.60
C ARG A 232 12.40 -13.75 11.21
N MET A 233 12.64 -13.11 10.05
CA MET A 233 13.98 -12.75 9.60
C MET A 233 14.62 -11.69 10.49
N ALA A 234 13.86 -10.70 10.92
CA ALA A 234 14.33 -9.64 11.81
C ALA A 234 14.52 -10.13 13.27
N GLY A 235 13.82 -11.20 13.67
CA GLY A 235 13.93 -11.81 15.00
C GLY A 235 13.32 -10.95 16.10
N PRO A 236 13.79 -11.14 17.37
CA PRO A 236 13.20 -10.47 18.53
C PRO A 236 13.28 -8.93 18.51
N GLY A 237 14.17 -8.37 17.71
CA GLY A 237 14.34 -6.93 17.52
C GLY A 237 13.57 -6.37 16.33
N ALA A 238 12.62 -7.12 15.78
CA ALA A 238 11.80 -6.68 14.64
C ALA A 238 11.13 -5.33 14.93
N ASP A 239 11.20 -4.42 13.97
CA ASP A 239 10.44 -3.17 14.02
C ASP A 239 8.94 -3.40 13.81
N ASN A 240 8.14 -2.34 13.84
CA ASN A 240 6.79 -2.36 13.31
C ASN A 240 6.85 -2.68 11.81
N LEU A 241 5.94 -3.48 11.32
CA LEU A 241 5.96 -3.97 9.94
C LEU A 241 4.62 -3.69 9.29
N THR A 242 4.61 -2.94 8.21
CA THR A 242 3.37 -2.62 7.50
C THR A 242 3.56 -2.75 6.00
N LEU A 243 2.59 -3.38 5.35
CA LEU A 243 2.54 -3.60 3.91
C LEU A 243 1.11 -3.47 3.41
N ILE A 244 0.92 -2.68 2.36
CA ILE A 244 -0.29 -2.68 1.55
C ILE A 244 0.10 -2.93 0.10
N ALA A 245 -0.64 -3.78 -0.59
CA ALA A 245 -0.41 -4.07 -1.99
C ALA A 245 -1.71 -4.04 -2.79
N LEU A 246 -1.61 -3.54 -4.03
CA LEU A 246 -2.67 -3.52 -5.01
C LEU A 246 -2.17 -4.25 -6.26
N ARG A 247 -3.00 -5.15 -6.81
CA ARG A 247 -2.83 -5.71 -8.15
C ARG A 247 -3.81 -5.03 -9.07
N TRP A 248 -3.30 -4.43 -10.12
CA TRP A 248 -4.10 -3.82 -11.17
C TRP A 248 -4.63 -4.90 -12.12
N GLU A 249 -5.89 -4.80 -12.47
CA GLU A 249 -6.55 -5.68 -13.42
C GLU A 249 -7.20 -4.81 -14.48
N THR A 250 -6.79 -4.97 -15.71
CA THR A 250 -7.45 -4.28 -16.82
C THR A 250 -8.84 -4.88 -16.99
N PRO A 251 -9.91 -4.06 -17.00
CA PRO A 251 -11.25 -4.58 -17.25
C PRO A 251 -11.24 -5.39 -18.55
N ASP A 252 -11.70 -6.63 -18.47
CA ASP A 252 -11.84 -7.48 -19.65
C ASP A 252 -12.89 -6.83 -20.58
N PRO A 253 -12.53 -6.42 -21.81
CA PRO A 253 -13.48 -5.78 -22.70
C PRO A 253 -14.63 -6.71 -23.13
N ASP A 254 -14.48 -8.01 -22.92
CA ASP A 254 -15.52 -8.99 -23.22
C ASP A 254 -15.52 -10.17 -22.21
N PRO A 255 -16.08 -9.99 -21.00
CA PRO A 255 -16.16 -11.05 -20.01
C PRO A 255 -17.01 -12.27 -20.48
N VAL A 256 -17.87 -12.08 -21.48
CA VAL A 256 -18.71 -13.14 -22.07
C VAL A 256 -17.87 -14.02 -23.01
N ALA A 257 -16.99 -13.41 -23.81
CA ALA A 257 -16.12 -14.16 -24.72
C ALA A 257 -15.10 -15.03 -23.97
N ARG A 258 -14.56 -14.52 -22.84
CA ARG A 258 -13.61 -15.29 -22.01
C ARG A 258 -14.25 -16.48 -21.30
N LYS A 259 -15.50 -16.32 -20.82
CA LYS A 259 -16.28 -17.40 -20.22
C LYS A 259 -16.62 -18.48 -21.24
N ALA A 260 -16.91 -18.07 -22.48
CA ALA A 260 -17.13 -19.00 -23.60
C ALA A 260 -15.85 -19.74 -24.03
N ALA A 261 -14.70 -19.05 -24.08
CA ALA A 261 -13.41 -19.65 -24.41
C ALA A 261 -12.92 -20.62 -23.30
N SER A 262 -13.12 -20.28 -22.02
CA SER A 262 -12.81 -21.17 -20.89
C SER A 262 -13.71 -22.40 -20.83
N ALA A 263 -14.99 -22.25 -21.19
CA ALA A 263 -15.91 -23.37 -21.31
C ALA A 263 -15.58 -24.32 -22.49
N ALA A 264 -14.99 -23.77 -23.56
CA ALA A 264 -14.56 -24.54 -24.72
C ALA A 264 -13.25 -25.32 -24.50
N GLN A 265 -12.44 -24.94 -23.49
CA GLN A 265 -11.18 -25.61 -23.11
C GLN A 265 -11.32 -26.60 -21.94
N ALA A 266 -12.49 -26.74 -21.35
CA ALA A 266 -12.73 -27.79 -20.38
C ALA A 266 -12.71 -29.19 -21.11
N PRO A 267 -11.96 -30.17 -20.61
CA PRO A 267 -12.02 -31.51 -21.18
C PRO A 267 -13.46 -32.00 -21.11
N ALA A 268 -13.95 -32.60 -22.18
CA ALA A 268 -15.28 -33.18 -22.29
C ALA A 268 -15.47 -34.33 -21.26
N GLY A 269 -15.70 -33.96 -20.00
CA GLY A 269 -16.24 -34.80 -18.98
C GLY A 269 -17.75 -34.70 -19.08
N SER A 270 -18.42 -35.82 -19.36
CA SER A 270 -19.87 -35.93 -19.42
C SER A 270 -20.47 -35.42 -18.09
N VAL A 271 -21.08 -34.25 -18.14
CA VAL A 271 -21.95 -33.78 -17.05
C VAL A 271 -23.18 -34.71 -17.08
N SER A 272 -23.42 -35.42 -16.01
CA SER A 272 -24.58 -36.31 -15.90
C SER A 272 -25.85 -35.45 -15.70
N ASP A 273 -26.99 -36.00 -16.16
CA ASP A 273 -28.30 -35.34 -15.93
C ASP A 273 -28.58 -35.08 -14.44
N ASP A 274 -27.98 -35.86 -13.55
CA ASP A 274 -28.05 -35.70 -12.09
C ASP A 274 -27.29 -34.47 -11.59
N ASP A 275 -26.15 -34.08 -12.20
CA ASP A 275 -25.40 -32.88 -11.83
C ASP A 275 -26.16 -31.63 -12.24
N ILE A 276 -26.88 -31.65 -13.37
CA ILE A 276 -27.74 -30.55 -13.84
C ILE A 276 -28.96 -30.39 -12.93
N ALA A 277 -29.58 -31.51 -12.53
CA ALA A 277 -30.72 -31.50 -11.61
C ALA A 277 -30.33 -30.96 -10.22
N GLY A 278 -29.13 -31.32 -9.74
CA GLY A 278 -28.56 -30.80 -8.48
C GLY A 278 -28.36 -29.27 -8.51
N ALA A 279 -27.74 -28.73 -9.55
CA ALA A 279 -27.51 -27.31 -9.72
C ALA A 279 -28.81 -26.50 -9.83
N ILE A 280 -29.82 -27.03 -10.51
CA ILE A 280 -31.15 -26.40 -10.62
C ILE A 280 -31.86 -26.39 -9.24
N ALA A 281 -31.72 -27.45 -8.44
CA ALA A 281 -32.29 -27.51 -7.09
C ALA A 281 -31.62 -26.53 -6.11
N GLU A 282 -30.35 -26.27 -6.28
CA GLU A 282 -29.58 -25.30 -5.47
C GLU A 282 -29.92 -23.84 -5.82
N LEU A 283 -30.09 -23.54 -7.11
CA LEU A 283 -30.57 -22.26 -7.60
C LEU A 283 -31.99 -21.92 -7.11
N ARG A 284 -32.87 -22.92 -7.04
CA ARG A 284 -34.23 -22.72 -6.50
C ARG A 284 -34.28 -22.48 -5.00
N ARG A 285 -33.27 -22.93 -4.25
CA ARG A 285 -33.15 -22.69 -2.80
C ARG A 285 -32.55 -21.32 -2.45
N SER A 286 -31.82 -20.70 -3.37
CA SER A 286 -31.14 -19.41 -3.14
C SER A 286 -31.97 -18.19 -3.54
N VAL A 287 -33.16 -18.35 -4.11
CA VAL A 287 -34.08 -17.23 -4.43
C VAL A 287 -35.07 -17.03 -3.27
N PRO A 288 -35.02 -15.92 -2.53
CA PRO A 288 -35.98 -15.63 -1.49
C PRO A 288 -37.36 -15.42 -2.12
N TYR A 289 -38.35 -16.16 -1.64
CA TYR A 289 -39.74 -16.03 -2.00
C TYR A 289 -40.30 -14.67 -1.54
N ILE A 290 -40.53 -13.76 -2.49
CA ILE A 290 -41.25 -12.52 -2.21
C ILE A 290 -42.73 -12.84 -2.19
N SER A 291 -43.35 -12.99 -1.01
CA SER A 291 -44.76 -13.10 -0.85
C SER A 291 -45.40 -11.73 -1.13
N SER A 292 -46.15 -11.64 -2.22
CA SER A 292 -47.09 -10.57 -2.48
C SER A 292 -48.26 -10.66 -1.49
N GLY A 293 -48.25 -9.81 -0.46
CA GLY A 293 -49.42 -9.56 0.37
C GLY A 293 -50.37 -8.63 -0.36
N ALA A 294 -51.50 -9.15 -0.80
CA ALA A 294 -52.65 -8.36 -1.26
C ALA A 294 -53.68 -8.24 -0.13
N SER A 295 -53.98 -7.00 0.20
CA SER A 295 -55.23 -6.39 0.58
C SER A 295 -56.28 -7.16 1.41
N SER A 296 -56.64 -6.63 2.53
CA SER A 296 -58.03 -6.18 2.83
C SER A 296 -57.97 -5.13 3.91
#